data_f88d0444eca82fc1b91c00ce343dbb5e
#
_entry.id   f88d0444eca82fc1b91c00ce343dbb5e
#
_cell.length_a   1.000
_cell.length_b   1.000
_cell.length_c   1.000
_cell.angle_alpha   90.00
_cell.angle_beta   90.00
_cell.angle_gamma   90.00
#
_symmetry.space_group_name_H-M   'P 1'
#
loop_
_entity.id
_entity.type
_entity.pdbx_description
1 polymer ?
#
loop_
_entity_poly.entity_id
_entity_poly.type
_entity_poly.pdbx_seq_one_letter_code
_entity_poly.pdbx_strand_id
1 'polypeptide(L)'
;MAAPRLRPLAPDDRSRIEAMTRAAGLFSDHEITVALEVFDDGFVDPDYESAGVEIDGTLVGWVCWGPTPNQEGTFDLYWIVVDRGRQGLGLGTLLLEEMGRRIAGRARTVLVETSGRADYASTRTFYERHGYRQVGVEANHYGPGDDLVRFAKTLP
;
A
#
# COMPACT_ATOMS: atom_id res chain seq x y z
N MET A 1 26.00 2.19 2.22
CA MET A 1 24.65 2.64 1.84
C MET A 1 23.97 3.23 3.07
N ALA A 2 23.33 4.37 2.92
CA ALA A 2 22.60 4.98 4.02
C ALA A 2 21.41 4.12 4.42
N ALA A 3 21.04 4.20 5.71
CA ALA A 3 19.89 3.49 6.24
C ALA A 3 18.57 4.10 5.72
N PRO A 4 17.54 3.29 5.51
CA PRO A 4 16.21 3.82 5.20
C PRO A 4 15.68 4.68 6.34
N ARG A 5 14.98 5.76 6.00
CA ARG A 5 14.36 6.65 6.97
C ARG A 5 12.90 6.88 6.62
N LEU A 6 12.03 6.57 7.58
CA LEU A 6 10.60 6.88 7.46
C LEU A 6 10.39 8.39 7.60
N ARG A 7 9.47 8.93 6.82
CA ARG A 7 9.08 10.33 6.92
C ARG A 7 7.67 10.57 6.38
N PRO A 8 7.04 11.71 6.74
CA PRO A 8 5.79 12.10 6.10
C PRO A 8 5.99 12.33 4.60
N LEU A 9 4.94 12.12 3.81
CA LEU A 9 4.93 12.54 2.42
C LEU A 9 4.66 14.04 2.33
N ALA A 10 5.15 14.65 1.27
CA ALA A 10 4.93 16.06 0.97
C ALA A 10 4.35 16.20 -0.44
N PRO A 11 3.62 17.31 -0.75
CA PRO A 11 3.06 17.49 -2.10
C PRO A 11 4.11 17.39 -3.21
N ASP A 12 5.34 17.80 -2.96
CA ASP A 12 6.43 17.73 -3.92
C ASP A 12 6.86 16.29 -4.25
N ASP A 13 6.43 15.31 -3.48
CA ASP A 13 6.74 13.90 -3.76
C ASP A 13 5.91 13.34 -4.93
N ARG A 14 4.92 14.08 -5.42
CA ARG A 14 3.94 13.58 -6.39
C ARG A 14 4.56 12.96 -7.63
N SER A 15 5.52 13.65 -8.24
CA SER A 15 6.15 13.12 -9.46
C SER A 15 6.95 11.85 -9.19
N ARG A 16 7.59 11.77 -8.03
CA ARG A 16 8.32 10.56 -7.63
C ARG A 16 7.37 9.40 -7.32
N ILE A 17 6.23 9.67 -6.68
CA ILE A 17 5.17 8.68 -6.45
C ILE A 17 4.69 8.11 -7.79
N GLU A 18 4.41 8.98 -8.76
CA GLU A 18 3.99 8.53 -10.09
C GLU A 18 5.05 7.64 -10.74
N ALA A 19 6.30 8.09 -10.73
CA ALA A 19 7.41 7.34 -11.35
C ALA A 19 7.59 5.96 -10.73
N MET A 20 7.57 5.87 -9.40
CA MET A 20 7.70 4.58 -8.70
C MET A 20 6.54 3.65 -8.98
N THR A 21 5.32 4.18 -8.95
CA THR A 21 4.10 3.38 -9.14
C THR A 21 4.07 2.85 -10.58
N ARG A 22 4.45 3.67 -11.55
CA ARG A 22 4.53 3.26 -12.95
C ARG A 22 5.64 2.22 -13.17
N ALA A 23 6.78 2.41 -12.55
CA ALA A 23 7.94 1.52 -12.68
C ALA A 23 7.68 0.12 -12.07
N ALA A 24 6.73 -0.01 -11.17
CA ALA A 24 6.33 -1.30 -10.62
C ALA A 24 5.83 -2.26 -11.71
N GLY A 25 5.30 -1.71 -12.81
CA GLY A 25 4.91 -2.52 -13.99
C GLY A 25 3.64 -3.34 -13.81
N LEU A 26 2.89 -3.12 -12.73
CA LEU A 26 1.71 -3.90 -12.38
C LEU A 26 0.40 -3.16 -12.67
N PHE A 27 0.44 -1.84 -12.81
CA PHE A 27 -0.74 -1.00 -12.79
C PHE A 27 -1.03 -0.37 -14.15
N SER A 28 -2.32 -0.29 -14.50
CA SER A 28 -2.77 0.45 -15.69
C SER A 28 -2.63 1.95 -15.47
N ASP A 29 -2.70 2.73 -16.55
CA ASP A 29 -2.70 4.19 -16.46
C ASP A 29 -3.85 4.70 -15.59
N HIS A 30 -5.01 4.07 -15.66
CA HIS A 30 -6.17 4.42 -14.83
C HIS A 30 -5.87 4.18 -13.35
N GLU A 31 -5.28 3.04 -13.01
CA GLU A 31 -4.91 2.72 -11.63
C GLU A 31 -3.87 3.68 -11.09
N ILE A 32 -2.90 4.10 -11.91
CA ILE A 32 -1.90 5.09 -11.52
C ILE A 32 -2.57 6.44 -11.24
N THR A 33 -3.55 6.83 -12.07
CA THR A 33 -4.34 8.05 -11.83
C THR A 33 -5.05 7.97 -10.48
N VAL A 34 -5.66 6.83 -10.15
CA VAL A 34 -6.32 6.62 -8.86
C VAL A 34 -5.32 6.72 -7.70
N ALA A 35 -4.13 6.14 -7.86
CA ALA A 35 -3.08 6.24 -6.83
C ALA A 35 -2.71 7.69 -6.55
N LEU A 36 -2.57 8.50 -7.60
CA LEU A 36 -2.25 9.92 -7.46
C LEU A 36 -3.39 10.72 -6.82
N GLU A 37 -4.63 10.39 -7.13
CA GLU A 37 -5.79 11.01 -6.47
C GLU A 37 -5.79 10.71 -4.97
N VAL A 38 -5.53 9.47 -4.59
CA VAL A 38 -5.44 9.08 -3.18
C VAL A 38 -4.27 9.78 -2.50
N PHE A 39 -3.13 9.90 -3.18
CA PHE A 39 -1.99 10.66 -2.68
C PHE A 39 -2.38 12.12 -2.42
N ASP A 40 -3.03 12.76 -3.39
CA ASP A 40 -3.46 14.16 -3.26
C ASP A 40 -4.48 14.34 -2.12
N ASP A 41 -5.42 13.41 -2.00
CA ASP A 41 -6.45 13.44 -0.94
C ASP A 41 -5.83 13.36 0.46
N GLY A 42 -4.68 12.73 0.60
CA GLY A 42 -3.98 12.64 1.88
C GLY A 42 -3.58 13.98 2.50
N PHE A 43 -3.60 15.05 1.72
CA PHE A 43 -3.27 16.40 2.22
C PHE A 43 -4.50 17.22 2.59
N VAL A 44 -5.70 16.75 2.26
CA VAL A 44 -6.94 17.51 2.49
C VAL A 44 -8.01 16.71 3.24
N ASP A 45 -7.92 15.37 3.23
CA ASP A 45 -8.89 14.49 3.87
C ASP A 45 -8.20 13.71 5.01
N PRO A 46 -8.61 13.93 6.28
CA PRO A 46 -8.00 13.25 7.43
C PRO A 46 -8.21 11.73 7.43
N ASP A 47 -9.14 11.21 6.62
CA ASP A 47 -9.36 9.77 6.51
C ASP A 47 -8.33 9.09 5.60
N TYR A 48 -7.48 9.85 4.91
CA TYR A 48 -6.34 9.29 4.17
C TYR A 48 -5.04 9.61 4.92
N GLU A 49 -4.40 8.56 5.44
CA GLU A 49 -3.11 8.66 6.12
C GLU A 49 -2.04 7.99 5.26
N SER A 50 -0.81 8.44 5.40
CA SER A 50 0.28 7.92 4.58
C SER A 50 1.62 8.05 5.25
N ALA A 51 2.62 7.38 4.70
CA ALA A 51 4.02 7.51 5.10
C ALA A 51 4.92 7.20 3.91
N GLY A 52 6.11 7.75 3.92
CA GLY A 52 7.14 7.45 2.94
C GLY A 52 8.39 6.90 3.60
N VAL A 53 9.23 6.27 2.80
CA VAL A 53 10.58 5.85 3.20
C VAL A 53 11.55 6.39 2.18
N GLU A 54 12.67 6.96 2.67
CA GLU A 54 13.72 7.51 1.81
C GLU A 54 15.07 6.89 2.11
N ILE A 55 15.94 6.89 1.11
CA ILE A 55 17.36 6.55 1.24
C ILE A 55 18.14 7.67 0.57
N ASP A 56 19.10 8.26 1.29
CA ASP A 56 19.91 9.38 0.78
C ASP A 56 19.07 10.52 0.19
N GLY A 57 17.97 10.86 0.86
CA GLY A 57 17.10 11.96 0.44
C GLY A 57 16.17 11.67 -0.71
N THR A 58 16.20 10.45 -1.26
CA THR A 58 15.31 10.04 -2.35
C THR A 58 14.20 9.15 -1.81
N LEU A 59 12.96 9.49 -2.11
CA LEU A 59 11.82 8.65 -1.75
C LEU A 59 11.89 7.34 -2.53
N VAL A 60 11.88 6.22 -1.81
CA VAL A 60 12.01 4.88 -2.39
C VAL A 60 10.84 3.96 -2.05
N GLY A 61 9.85 4.45 -1.34
CA GLY A 61 8.62 3.71 -1.08
C GLY A 61 7.57 4.58 -0.43
N TRP A 62 6.30 4.18 -0.57
CA TRP A 62 5.19 4.87 0.07
C TRP A 62 4.06 3.91 0.38
N VAL A 63 3.26 4.27 1.38
CA VAL A 63 2.10 3.50 1.82
C VAL A 63 0.99 4.48 2.19
N CYS A 64 -0.26 4.13 1.90
CA CYS A 64 -1.40 4.89 2.39
C CYS A 64 -2.53 3.97 2.81
N TRP A 65 -3.29 4.42 3.78
CA TRP A 65 -4.37 3.67 4.39
C TRP A 65 -5.44 4.63 4.92
N GLY A 66 -6.57 4.09 5.33
CA GLY A 66 -7.62 4.89 5.95
C GLY A 66 -8.69 4.00 6.57
N PRO A 67 -9.56 4.58 7.40
CA PRO A 67 -10.65 3.82 7.99
C PRO A 67 -11.62 3.35 6.92
N THR A 68 -12.05 2.09 7.01
CA THR A 68 -13.06 1.54 6.12
C THR A 68 -14.41 2.20 6.42
N PRO A 69 -15.09 2.79 5.43
CA PRO A 69 -16.38 3.43 5.67
C PRO A 69 -17.38 2.47 6.30
N ASN A 70 -18.08 2.95 7.34
CA ASN A 70 -19.14 2.23 8.04
C ASN A 70 -18.70 0.94 8.73
N GLN A 71 -17.41 0.76 8.98
CA GLN A 71 -16.87 -0.41 9.70
C GLN A 71 -15.90 0.03 10.77
N GLU A 72 -16.42 0.34 11.94
CA GLU A 72 -15.60 0.80 13.07
C GLU A 72 -14.49 -0.20 13.40
N GLY A 73 -13.30 0.31 13.58
CA GLY A 73 -12.13 -0.52 13.92
C GLY A 73 -11.53 -1.28 12.73
N THR A 74 -12.03 -1.05 11.50
CA THR A 74 -11.49 -1.66 10.29
C THR A 74 -10.81 -0.57 9.46
N PHE A 75 -9.61 -0.87 8.96
CA PHE A 75 -8.85 0.02 8.10
C PHE A 75 -8.54 -0.66 6.78
N ASP A 76 -8.54 0.11 5.70
CA ASP A 76 -8.10 -0.36 4.40
C ASP A 76 -6.66 0.08 4.15
N LEU A 77 -5.83 -0.84 3.69
CA LEU A 77 -4.55 -0.53 3.10
C LEU A 77 -4.81 -0.25 1.61
N TYR A 78 -4.66 0.99 1.19
CA TYR A 78 -5.00 1.39 -0.18
C TYR A 78 -3.85 1.16 -1.17
N TRP A 79 -2.66 1.63 -0.83
CA TRP A 79 -1.49 1.53 -1.69
C TRP A 79 -0.24 1.27 -0.88
N ILE A 80 0.60 0.39 -1.39
CA ILE A 80 1.97 0.20 -0.92
C ILE A 80 2.84 -0.09 -2.13
N VAL A 81 3.85 0.74 -2.33
CA VAL A 81 4.75 0.65 -3.48
C VAL A 81 6.17 0.88 -3.01
N VAL A 82 7.09 0.02 -3.44
CA VAL A 82 8.52 0.16 -3.21
C VAL A 82 9.20 0.31 -4.57
N ASP A 83 10.16 1.22 -4.66
CA ASP A 83 10.95 1.44 -5.87
C ASP A 83 11.53 0.11 -6.34
N ARG A 84 11.31 -0.20 -7.62
CA ARG A 84 11.74 -1.46 -8.23
C ARG A 84 13.24 -1.69 -8.06
N GLY A 85 14.05 -0.64 -8.09
CA GLY A 85 15.50 -0.72 -7.88
C GLY A 85 15.92 -0.95 -6.44
N ARG A 86 14.98 -0.95 -5.50
CA ARG A 86 15.24 -1.08 -4.07
C ARG A 86 14.54 -2.27 -3.44
N GLN A 87 14.14 -3.25 -4.24
CA GLN A 87 13.53 -4.47 -3.73
C GLN A 87 14.56 -5.27 -2.92
N GLY A 88 14.07 -6.07 -1.98
CA GLY A 88 14.94 -6.92 -1.16
C GLY A 88 15.62 -6.24 0.02
N LEU A 89 15.30 -4.97 0.31
CA LEU A 89 15.88 -4.20 1.41
C LEU A 89 14.97 -4.11 2.63
N GLY A 90 13.83 -4.78 2.62
CA GLY A 90 12.87 -4.74 3.73
C GLY A 90 12.04 -3.46 3.80
N LEU A 91 11.99 -2.66 2.74
CA LEU A 91 11.27 -1.37 2.75
C LEU A 91 9.76 -1.55 2.88
N GLY A 92 9.20 -2.56 2.22
CA GLY A 92 7.78 -2.87 2.37
C GLY A 92 7.42 -3.24 3.81
N THR A 93 8.26 -3.99 4.47
CA THR A 93 8.10 -4.34 5.88
C THR A 93 8.11 -3.09 6.77
N LEU A 94 9.07 -2.17 6.54
CA LEU A 94 9.13 -0.90 7.27
C LEU A 94 7.84 -0.10 7.11
N LEU A 95 7.30 -0.05 5.88
CA LEU A 95 6.08 0.69 5.60
C LEU A 95 4.86 0.06 6.29
N LEU A 96 4.73 -1.27 6.26
CA LEU A 96 3.65 -1.95 6.96
C LEU A 96 3.75 -1.79 8.48
N GLU A 97 4.95 -1.85 9.02
CA GLU A 97 5.17 -1.64 10.46
C GLU A 97 4.81 -0.22 10.87
N GLU A 98 5.14 0.77 10.04
CA GLU A 98 4.78 2.17 10.32
C GLU A 98 3.26 2.34 10.31
N MET A 99 2.56 1.79 9.33
CA MET A 99 1.11 1.80 9.30
C MET A 99 0.55 1.16 10.59
N GLY A 100 1.02 -0.04 10.93
CA GLY A 100 0.56 -0.75 12.12
C GLY A 100 0.75 0.05 13.41
N ARG A 101 1.88 0.73 13.54
CA ARG A 101 2.17 1.58 14.68
C ARG A 101 1.22 2.79 14.74
N ARG A 102 0.92 3.36 13.58
CA ARG A 102 0.05 4.55 13.49
C ARG A 102 -1.40 4.26 13.81
N ILE A 103 -1.90 3.06 13.46
CA ILE A 103 -3.30 2.69 13.70
C ILE A 103 -3.48 1.85 14.97
N ALA A 104 -2.42 1.54 15.70
CA ALA A 104 -2.49 0.80 16.95
C ALA A 104 -3.45 1.49 17.93
N GLY A 105 -4.34 0.70 18.55
CA GLY A 105 -5.37 1.23 19.45
C GLY A 105 -6.61 1.78 18.75
N ARG A 106 -6.57 1.99 17.43
CA ARG A 106 -7.72 2.43 16.64
C ARG A 106 -8.28 1.31 15.76
N ALA A 107 -7.44 0.40 15.33
CA ALA A 107 -7.80 -0.67 14.40
C ALA A 107 -7.81 -2.03 15.08
N ARG A 108 -8.79 -2.85 14.73
CA ARG A 108 -8.84 -4.28 15.07
C ARG A 108 -8.52 -5.13 13.85
N THR A 109 -8.83 -4.63 12.67
CA THR A 109 -8.68 -5.38 11.41
C THR A 109 -8.16 -4.46 10.33
N VAL A 110 -7.23 -4.97 9.52
CA VAL A 110 -6.78 -4.31 8.28
C VAL A 110 -7.18 -5.18 7.10
N LEU A 111 -7.81 -4.56 6.10
CA LEU A 111 -8.18 -5.21 4.85
C LEU A 111 -7.25 -4.72 3.74
N VAL A 112 -6.91 -5.60 2.80
CA VAL A 112 -6.25 -5.23 1.57
C VAL A 112 -6.83 -6.01 0.41
N GLU A 113 -7.04 -5.34 -0.71
CA GLU A 113 -7.53 -5.94 -1.93
C GLU A 113 -6.42 -5.91 -2.97
N THR A 114 -6.20 -7.03 -3.65
CA THR A 114 -5.15 -7.16 -4.66
C THR A 114 -5.62 -8.10 -5.77
N SER A 115 -4.83 -8.18 -6.83
CA SER A 115 -5.15 -9.01 -7.98
C SER A 115 -4.71 -10.46 -7.77
N GLY A 116 -5.48 -11.40 -8.36
CA GLY A 116 -5.14 -12.81 -8.40
C GLY A 116 -4.22 -13.19 -9.57
N ARG A 117 -3.82 -12.23 -10.43
CA ARG A 117 -2.95 -12.52 -11.56
C ARG A 117 -1.60 -13.10 -11.11
N ALA A 118 -0.97 -13.85 -12.00
CA ALA A 118 0.33 -14.47 -11.70
C ALA A 118 1.42 -13.46 -11.38
N ASP A 119 1.41 -12.28 -12.00
CA ASP A 119 2.40 -11.24 -11.76
C ASP A 119 2.22 -10.54 -10.40
N TYR A 120 1.14 -10.83 -9.68
CA TYR A 120 0.93 -10.38 -8.30
C TYR A 120 1.27 -11.45 -7.26
N ALA A 121 1.80 -12.61 -7.67
CA ALA A 121 2.07 -13.71 -6.74
C ALA A 121 3.02 -13.29 -5.60
N SER A 122 4.07 -12.55 -5.92
CA SER A 122 5.01 -12.05 -4.89
C SER A 122 4.35 -11.05 -3.93
N THR A 123 3.42 -10.25 -4.44
CA THR A 123 2.64 -9.31 -3.62
C THR A 123 1.77 -10.07 -2.62
N ARG A 124 1.06 -11.11 -3.09
CA ARG A 124 0.22 -11.93 -2.21
C ARG A 124 1.07 -12.63 -1.14
N THR A 125 2.22 -13.18 -1.52
CA THR A 125 3.16 -13.81 -0.58
C THR A 125 3.66 -12.81 0.45
N PHE A 126 3.93 -11.58 0.05
CA PHE A 126 4.34 -10.51 0.96
C PHE A 126 3.28 -10.27 2.05
N TYR A 127 2.01 -10.19 1.67
CA TYR A 127 0.94 -10.01 2.66
C TYR A 127 0.84 -11.22 3.60
N GLU A 128 0.91 -12.43 3.07
CA GLU A 128 0.85 -13.65 3.89
C GLU A 128 1.99 -13.69 4.91
N ARG A 129 3.20 -13.30 4.53
CA ARG A 129 4.34 -13.24 5.45
C ARG A 129 4.15 -12.24 6.57
N HIS A 130 3.31 -11.23 6.37
CA HIS A 130 3.06 -10.20 7.36
C HIS A 130 1.76 -10.43 8.16
N GLY A 131 1.26 -11.67 8.13
CA GLY A 131 0.13 -12.06 8.96
C GLY A 131 -1.23 -11.82 8.34
N TYR A 132 -1.28 -11.43 7.07
CA TYR A 132 -2.54 -11.31 6.35
C TYR A 132 -2.98 -12.69 5.85
N ARG A 133 -4.27 -12.98 5.92
CA ARG A 133 -4.83 -14.23 5.40
C ARG A 133 -5.87 -13.93 4.35
N GLN A 134 -5.99 -14.78 3.37
CA GLN A 134 -6.99 -14.64 2.31
C GLN A 134 -8.38 -14.91 2.90
N VAL A 135 -9.31 -13.99 2.71
CA VAL A 135 -10.67 -14.07 3.23
C VAL A 135 -11.73 -14.06 2.14
N GLY A 136 -11.37 -13.81 0.90
CA GLY A 136 -12.32 -13.84 -0.20
C GLY A 136 -11.67 -13.68 -1.56
N VAL A 137 -12.39 -14.14 -2.58
CA VAL A 137 -12.02 -13.98 -3.99
C VAL A 137 -13.28 -13.59 -4.75
N GLU A 138 -13.17 -12.59 -5.62
CA GLU A 138 -14.24 -12.20 -6.52
C GLU A 138 -13.74 -12.33 -7.94
N ALA A 139 -14.32 -13.29 -8.68
CA ALA A 139 -13.87 -13.62 -10.03
C ALA A 139 -14.12 -12.46 -10.99
N ASN A 140 -13.12 -12.17 -11.83
CA ASN A 140 -13.18 -11.18 -12.90
C ASN A 140 -13.52 -9.76 -12.43
N HIS A 141 -13.24 -9.43 -11.18
CA HIS A 141 -13.56 -8.13 -10.60
C HIS A 141 -12.86 -6.97 -11.35
N TYR A 142 -11.59 -7.14 -11.69
CA TYR A 142 -10.80 -6.12 -12.39
C TYR A 142 -10.88 -6.24 -13.91
N GLY A 143 -11.43 -7.35 -14.40
CA GLY A 143 -11.55 -7.65 -15.82
C GLY A 143 -11.50 -9.15 -16.07
N PRO A 144 -11.68 -9.62 -17.31
CA PRO A 144 -11.62 -11.05 -17.62
C PRO A 144 -10.30 -11.68 -17.17
N GLY A 145 -10.38 -12.71 -16.34
CA GLY A 145 -9.21 -13.41 -15.82
C GLY A 145 -8.44 -12.67 -14.74
N ASP A 146 -8.95 -11.55 -14.26
CA ASP A 146 -8.30 -10.74 -13.23
C ASP A 146 -9.20 -10.65 -12.00
N ASP A 147 -8.98 -11.58 -11.08
CA ASP A 147 -9.79 -11.71 -9.87
C ASP A 147 -9.33 -10.72 -8.79
N LEU A 148 -10.29 -10.27 -7.99
CA LEU A 148 -9.97 -9.59 -6.74
C LEU A 148 -9.69 -10.65 -5.68
N VAL A 149 -8.57 -10.53 -4.97
CA VAL A 149 -8.24 -11.35 -3.81
C VAL A 149 -8.20 -10.44 -2.59
N ARG A 150 -9.00 -10.75 -1.58
CA ARG A 150 -9.08 -9.96 -0.36
C ARG A 150 -8.33 -10.66 0.76
N PHE A 151 -7.48 -9.90 1.44
CA PHE A 151 -6.76 -10.34 2.62
C PHE A 151 -7.19 -9.54 3.84
N ALA A 152 -7.08 -10.15 5.00
CA ALA A 152 -7.35 -9.47 6.27
C ALA A 152 -6.29 -9.84 7.29
N LYS A 153 -5.97 -8.88 8.16
CA LYS A 153 -5.10 -9.09 9.31
C LYS A 153 -5.82 -8.61 10.55
N THR A 154 -5.89 -9.48 11.57
CA THR A 154 -6.40 -9.10 12.88
C THR A 154 -5.25 -8.55 13.72
N LEU A 155 -5.45 -7.38 14.31
CA LEU A 155 -4.45 -6.74 15.17
C LEU A 155 -4.68 -7.11 16.62
N PRO A 156 -3.59 -7.11 17.46
CA PRO A 156 -3.71 -7.37 18.88
C PRO A 156 -4.53 -6.32 19.62
#